data_23ef624c28fcb0d6ee620507ae0762dc
#
_entry.id   23ef624c28fcb0d6ee620507ae0762dc
#
_cell.length_a   1.000
_cell.length_b   1.000
_cell.length_c   1.000
_cell.angle_alpha   90.00
_cell.angle_beta   90.00
_cell.angle_gamma   90.00
#
_symmetry.space_group_name_H-M   'P 1'
#
loop_
_entity.id
_entity.type
_entity.pdbx_description
1 polymer ?
#
loop_
_entity_poly.entity_id
_entity_poly.type
_entity_poly.pdbx_seq_one_letter_code
_entity_poly.pdbx_strand_id
1 'polypeptide(L)'
;MKRLSVILVSFLLYLPLCAQFKGTVSVDTNQSGIVDKGDKPLAGVMVTDGLNVVKTDKKGRFSLPGFEKTRFISITTPAGFETQQFYLSTKENRKSYDFILTESERTKPRKHSFVQITDTEVTGGMGRWVTDLQQYIDNEKPAFLIHTGDICYEPGLTIHNQVVNAQTMDCPVYYCIGNHDLVKGNYGEELYESLYGPTWYSFDIGNVHYVVTPIDHGDNPTNYTQRDVYNWLKNDLALIKKDQALILFNHDLFTPNDSFVFKADDDHLLDFRSFNTKAQIYGHMHYNYVRNQNGIYTICTDTLDKGGIDHSPSSFREIKVDA
;
A
#
# COMPACT_ATOMS: atom_id res chain seq x y z
N MET A 1 -57.95 -33.73 -25.43
CA MET A 1 -56.46 -33.74 -25.31
C MET A 1 -56.07 -32.66 -24.29
N LYS A 2 -55.70 -33.07 -23.06
CA LYS A 2 -55.26 -32.16 -22.01
C LYS A 2 -53.75 -32.02 -22.15
N ARG A 3 -53.25 -30.78 -22.36
CA ARG A 3 -51.82 -30.47 -22.36
C ARG A 3 -51.31 -30.37 -20.90
N LEU A 4 -50.37 -31.21 -20.56
CA LEU A 4 -49.68 -31.19 -19.27
C LEU A 4 -48.49 -30.21 -19.43
N SER A 5 -48.55 -29.07 -18.77
CA SER A 5 -47.42 -28.13 -18.69
C SER A 5 -46.52 -28.59 -17.55
N VAL A 6 -45.31 -29.00 -17.87
CA VAL A 6 -44.25 -29.29 -16.92
C VAL A 6 -43.52 -27.98 -16.58
N ILE A 7 -43.66 -27.52 -15.35
CA ILE A 7 -42.88 -26.38 -14.83
C ILE A 7 -41.55 -26.92 -14.33
N LEU A 8 -40.46 -26.62 -15.03
CA LEU A 8 -39.12 -26.96 -14.62
C LEU A 8 -38.66 -25.89 -13.60
N VAL A 9 -38.66 -26.22 -12.33
CA VAL A 9 -38.11 -25.36 -11.26
C VAL A 9 -36.60 -25.62 -11.21
N SER A 10 -35.82 -24.68 -11.76
CA SER A 10 -34.35 -24.70 -11.61
C SER A 10 -33.98 -24.29 -10.18
N PHE A 11 -33.58 -25.23 -9.36
CA PHE A 11 -32.92 -24.99 -8.11
C PHE A 11 -31.49 -24.51 -8.41
N LEU A 12 -31.21 -23.22 -8.34
CA LEU A 12 -29.86 -22.70 -8.22
C LEU A 12 -29.31 -23.16 -6.86
N LEU A 13 -28.49 -24.20 -6.85
CA LEU A 13 -27.67 -24.56 -5.72
C LEU A 13 -26.67 -23.42 -5.47
N TYR A 14 -26.97 -22.57 -4.50
CA TYR A 14 -25.96 -21.70 -3.88
C TYR A 14 -24.97 -22.61 -3.14
N LEU A 15 -23.90 -23.00 -3.82
CA LEU A 15 -22.73 -23.55 -3.12
C LEU A 15 -22.17 -22.39 -2.29
N PRO A 16 -22.01 -22.55 -0.97
CA PRO A 16 -21.31 -21.54 -0.18
C PRO A 16 -19.89 -21.44 -0.75
N LEU A 17 -19.51 -20.23 -1.18
CA LEU A 17 -18.15 -19.93 -1.59
C LEU A 17 -17.27 -20.26 -0.38
N CYS A 18 -16.60 -21.39 -0.41
CA CYS A 18 -15.72 -21.80 0.68
C CYS A 18 -14.55 -20.81 0.70
N ALA A 19 -14.29 -20.18 1.85
CA ALA A 19 -13.19 -19.25 1.98
C ALA A 19 -11.88 -19.93 1.59
N GLN A 20 -11.20 -19.37 0.60
CA GLN A 20 -9.95 -19.90 0.08
C GLN A 20 -8.77 -19.54 1.00
N PHE A 21 -8.81 -18.34 1.61
CA PHE A 21 -7.76 -17.83 2.49
C PHE A 21 -8.33 -17.53 3.87
N LYS A 22 -7.63 -17.99 4.90
CA LYS A 22 -8.00 -17.78 6.30
C LYS A 22 -6.75 -17.59 7.14
N GLY A 23 -6.88 -16.92 8.26
CA GLY A 23 -5.76 -16.71 9.18
C GLY A 23 -6.16 -15.91 10.40
N THR A 24 -5.15 -15.48 11.14
CA THR A 24 -5.30 -14.70 12.36
C THR A 24 -4.37 -13.47 12.35
N VAL A 25 -4.77 -12.48 13.13
CA VAL A 25 -3.92 -11.33 13.44
C VAL A 25 -3.80 -11.24 14.96
N SER A 26 -2.58 -11.18 15.45
CA SER A 26 -2.27 -11.19 16.88
C SER A 26 -1.24 -10.12 17.23
N VAL A 27 -1.23 -9.71 18.50
CA VAL A 27 -0.20 -8.85 19.09
C VAL A 27 0.84 -9.72 19.77
N ASP A 28 2.09 -9.54 19.40
CA ASP A 28 3.26 -10.17 20.01
C ASP A 28 3.47 -9.61 21.42
N THR A 29 3.10 -10.37 22.43
CA THR A 29 3.20 -9.94 23.82
C THR A 29 4.49 -10.37 24.51
N ASN A 30 5.20 -11.31 23.91
CA ASN A 30 6.44 -11.88 24.45
C ASN A 30 7.69 -11.56 23.61
N GLN A 31 7.50 -10.79 22.52
CA GLN A 31 8.56 -10.39 21.59
C GLN A 31 9.25 -11.58 20.91
N SER A 32 8.50 -12.65 20.66
CA SER A 32 9.01 -13.85 19.98
C SER A 32 9.17 -13.67 18.47
N GLY A 33 8.46 -12.72 17.88
CA GLY A 33 8.42 -12.47 16.43
C GLY A 33 7.63 -13.51 15.64
N ILE A 34 7.00 -14.47 16.30
CA ILE A 34 6.16 -15.53 15.70
C ILE A 34 4.83 -15.64 16.42
N VAL A 35 3.79 -16.07 15.72
CA VAL A 35 2.48 -16.31 16.35
C VAL A 35 2.57 -17.51 17.28
N ASP A 36 2.34 -17.30 18.57
CA ASP A 36 2.41 -18.33 19.58
C ASP A 36 1.31 -18.25 20.65
N LYS A 37 1.35 -19.15 21.64
CA LYS A 37 0.29 -19.29 22.66
C LYS A 37 0.16 -18.06 23.58
N GLY A 38 1.17 -17.21 23.68
CA GLY A 38 1.19 -16.02 24.54
C GLY A 38 0.52 -14.81 23.93
N ASP A 39 0.30 -14.82 22.62
CA ASP A 39 -0.16 -13.68 21.86
C ASP A 39 -1.64 -13.37 22.08
N LYS A 40 -1.95 -12.08 21.95
CA LYS A 40 -3.32 -11.59 22.09
C LYS A 40 -3.96 -11.40 20.71
N PRO A 41 -5.16 -11.97 20.46
CA PRO A 41 -5.85 -11.77 19.20
C PRO A 41 -6.19 -10.27 19.01
N LEU A 42 -5.99 -9.74 17.80
CA LEU A 42 -6.29 -8.35 17.46
C LEU A 42 -7.52 -8.29 16.55
N ALA A 43 -8.61 -7.74 17.07
CA ALA A 43 -9.87 -7.56 16.35
C ALA A 43 -9.87 -6.25 15.55
N GLY A 44 -10.64 -6.22 14.45
CA GLY A 44 -10.89 -5.00 13.68
C GLY A 44 -9.78 -4.62 12.69
N VAL A 45 -8.75 -5.44 12.54
CA VAL A 45 -7.70 -5.25 11.54
C VAL A 45 -8.27 -5.55 10.16
N MET A 46 -8.07 -4.64 9.21
CA MET A 46 -8.46 -4.85 7.82
C MET A 46 -7.47 -5.83 7.17
N VAL A 47 -8.01 -6.80 6.45
CA VAL A 47 -7.25 -7.83 5.72
C VAL A 47 -7.80 -7.94 4.31
N THR A 48 -6.91 -8.01 3.33
CA THR A 48 -7.29 -8.06 1.92
C THR A 48 -6.59 -9.19 1.15
N ASP A 49 -7.27 -9.68 0.11
CA ASP A 49 -6.70 -10.58 -0.91
C ASP A 49 -6.30 -9.81 -2.19
N GLY A 50 -6.30 -8.48 -2.15
CA GLY A 50 -6.07 -7.58 -3.28
C GLY A 50 -7.35 -7.08 -3.95
N LEU A 51 -8.51 -7.61 -3.58
CA LEU A 51 -9.84 -7.18 -4.04
C LEU A 51 -10.80 -7.04 -2.86
N ASN A 52 -11.04 -8.13 -2.14
CA ASN A 52 -11.94 -8.16 -1.01
C ASN A 52 -11.21 -7.64 0.24
N VAL A 53 -11.91 -6.88 1.06
CA VAL A 53 -11.39 -6.37 2.34
C VAL A 53 -12.35 -6.75 3.45
N VAL A 54 -11.84 -7.38 4.49
CA VAL A 54 -12.63 -7.79 5.66
C VAL A 54 -11.95 -7.31 6.95
N LYS A 55 -12.69 -7.28 8.06
CA LYS A 55 -12.09 -7.02 9.38
C LYS A 55 -11.99 -8.29 10.18
N THR A 56 -10.92 -8.43 10.95
CA THR A 56 -10.76 -9.54 11.89
C THR A 56 -11.85 -9.53 12.96
N ASP A 57 -12.31 -10.72 13.37
CA ASP A 57 -13.29 -10.91 14.43
C ASP A 57 -12.66 -10.71 15.83
N LYS A 58 -13.47 -10.86 16.90
CA LYS A 58 -13.03 -10.73 18.31
C LYS A 58 -11.92 -11.71 18.70
N LYS A 59 -11.68 -12.75 17.89
CA LYS A 59 -10.61 -13.73 18.09
C LYS A 59 -9.44 -13.49 17.12
N GLY A 60 -9.38 -12.33 16.47
CA GLY A 60 -8.35 -11.99 15.51
C GLY A 60 -8.45 -12.74 14.18
N ARG A 61 -9.53 -13.47 13.91
CA ARG A 61 -9.65 -14.34 12.74
C ARG A 61 -10.26 -13.61 11.56
N PHE A 62 -9.82 -13.99 10.37
CA PHE A 62 -10.40 -13.54 9.10
C PHE A 62 -10.58 -14.69 8.12
N SER A 63 -11.35 -14.41 7.05
CA SER A 63 -11.63 -15.35 5.98
C SER A 63 -11.95 -14.56 4.71
N LEU A 64 -11.23 -14.85 3.64
CA LEU A 64 -11.33 -14.18 2.34
C LEU A 64 -11.60 -15.20 1.22
N PRO A 65 -12.44 -14.85 0.23
CA PRO A 65 -12.78 -15.78 -0.86
C PRO A 65 -11.62 -15.95 -1.86
N GLY A 66 -10.74 -14.95 -1.97
CA GLY A 66 -9.79 -14.85 -3.07
C GLY A 66 -10.47 -14.39 -4.38
N PHE A 67 -9.65 -14.06 -5.35
CA PHE A 67 -10.06 -13.82 -6.73
C PHE A 67 -8.94 -14.28 -7.69
N GLU A 68 -9.18 -14.24 -8.98
CA GLU A 68 -8.26 -14.78 -10.00
C GLU A 68 -6.82 -14.26 -9.89
N LYS A 69 -6.65 -12.98 -9.50
CA LYS A 69 -5.35 -12.32 -9.39
C LYS A 69 -4.81 -12.22 -7.96
N THR A 70 -5.34 -12.99 -7.00
CA THR A 70 -4.85 -12.99 -5.62
C THR A 70 -3.42 -13.53 -5.57
N ARG A 71 -2.45 -12.65 -5.33
CA ARG A 71 -1.03 -13.00 -5.17
C ARG A 71 -0.53 -12.86 -3.74
N PHE A 72 -1.20 -12.02 -2.96
CA PHE A 72 -0.89 -11.76 -1.56
C PHE A 72 -2.14 -11.75 -0.71
N ILE A 73 -1.96 -12.11 0.55
CA ILE A 73 -2.87 -11.73 1.64
C ILE A 73 -2.13 -10.67 2.43
N SER A 74 -2.73 -9.51 2.61
CA SER A 74 -2.09 -8.39 3.33
C SER A 74 -3.02 -7.76 4.35
N ILE A 75 -2.43 -7.14 5.35
CA ILE A 75 -3.15 -6.39 6.39
C ILE A 75 -2.95 -4.89 6.21
N THR A 76 -3.96 -4.10 6.52
CA THR A 76 -3.79 -2.70 6.86
C THR A 76 -3.22 -2.64 8.27
N THR A 77 -1.90 -2.36 8.40
CA THR A 77 -1.28 -2.23 9.71
C THR A 77 -1.95 -1.10 10.48
N PRO A 78 -2.60 -1.38 11.61
CA PRO A 78 -3.36 -0.34 12.32
C PRO A 78 -2.45 0.62 13.10
N ALA A 79 -2.92 1.84 13.31
CA ALA A 79 -2.21 2.82 14.13
C ALA A 79 -1.92 2.28 15.55
N GLY A 80 -0.73 2.57 16.05
CA GLY A 80 -0.24 2.06 17.32
C GLY A 80 0.42 0.69 17.24
N PHE A 81 0.59 0.16 16.04
CA PHE A 81 1.25 -1.12 15.80
C PHE A 81 2.27 -1.01 14.66
N GLU A 82 3.23 -1.93 14.67
CA GLU A 82 4.18 -2.19 13.59
C GLU A 82 4.24 -3.69 13.32
N THR A 83 4.68 -4.06 12.13
CA THR A 83 4.97 -5.45 11.75
C THR A 83 6.17 -5.49 10.81
N GLN A 84 6.95 -6.54 10.91
CA GLN A 84 8.04 -6.79 9.96
C GLN A 84 7.51 -7.21 8.59
N GLN A 85 6.30 -7.77 8.55
CA GLN A 85 5.71 -8.28 7.31
C GLN A 85 4.19 -8.10 7.32
N PHE A 86 3.70 -7.13 6.56
CA PHE A 86 2.26 -6.84 6.45
C PHE A 86 1.57 -7.64 5.34
N TYR A 87 2.31 -8.45 4.57
CA TYR A 87 1.78 -9.29 3.50
C TYR A 87 2.41 -10.69 3.49
N LEU A 88 1.69 -11.68 2.99
CA LEU A 88 2.14 -13.04 2.81
C LEU A 88 1.78 -13.51 1.39
N SER A 89 2.77 -14.06 0.67
CA SER A 89 2.56 -14.56 -0.70
C SER A 89 1.68 -15.80 -0.70
N THR A 90 0.74 -15.87 -1.66
CA THR A 90 -0.10 -17.06 -1.88
C THR A 90 0.63 -18.16 -2.63
N LYS A 91 1.77 -17.87 -3.27
CA LYS A 91 2.63 -18.87 -3.92
C LYS A 91 3.14 -19.96 -2.95
N GLU A 92 3.23 -19.64 -1.67
CA GLU A 92 3.73 -20.57 -0.65
C GLU A 92 2.70 -21.61 -0.15
N ASN A 93 1.45 -21.55 -0.62
CA ASN A 93 0.40 -22.51 -0.33
C ASN A 93 0.21 -22.78 1.18
N ARG A 94 0.17 -21.73 2.00
CA ARG A 94 0.06 -21.78 3.45
C ARG A 94 -1.30 -22.32 3.88
N LYS A 95 -1.33 -23.11 4.95
CA LYS A 95 -2.59 -23.57 5.57
C LYS A 95 -3.33 -22.43 6.29
N SER A 96 -2.59 -21.44 6.77
CA SER A 96 -3.07 -20.24 7.46
C SER A 96 -2.18 -19.06 7.13
N TYR A 97 -2.78 -17.90 7.02
CA TYR A 97 -2.10 -16.60 6.78
C TYR A 97 -2.14 -15.83 8.10
N ASP A 98 -1.16 -16.07 8.95
CA ASP A 98 -1.14 -15.52 10.29
C ASP A 98 -0.17 -14.35 10.37
N PHE A 99 -0.63 -13.23 10.94
CA PHE A 99 0.12 -11.99 11.10
C PHE A 99 0.36 -11.70 12.57
N ILE A 100 1.56 -11.19 12.86
CA ILE A 100 1.94 -10.75 14.17
C ILE A 100 2.35 -9.29 14.14
N LEU A 101 1.85 -8.52 15.12
CA LEU A 101 2.11 -7.08 15.25
C LEU A 101 2.69 -6.79 16.62
N THR A 102 3.57 -5.80 16.68
CA THR A 102 4.13 -5.27 17.93
C THR A 102 3.54 -3.90 18.20
N GLU A 103 3.20 -3.59 19.45
CA GLU A 103 2.76 -2.24 19.83
C GLU A 103 3.87 -1.22 19.55
N SER A 104 3.48 -0.07 18.96
CA SER A 104 4.41 0.99 18.59
C SER A 104 3.90 2.36 19.04
N GLU A 105 4.72 3.06 19.82
CA GLU A 105 4.46 4.46 20.16
C GLU A 105 4.77 5.39 18.98
N ARG A 106 5.53 4.96 17.98
CA ARG A 106 5.88 5.74 16.78
C ARG A 106 4.66 5.96 15.87
N THR A 107 3.83 4.96 15.70
CA THR A 107 2.69 4.97 14.78
C THR A 107 1.36 5.41 15.41
N LYS A 108 1.35 5.62 16.74
CA LYS A 108 0.17 5.96 17.53
C LYS A 108 -0.25 7.44 17.48
N PRO A 109 0.69 8.44 17.48
CA PRO A 109 0.32 9.83 17.61
C PRO A 109 -0.44 10.38 16.39
N ARG A 110 -1.45 11.21 16.65
CA ARG A 110 -2.15 11.97 15.60
C ARG A 110 -1.24 12.98 14.92
N LYS A 111 -0.34 13.61 15.71
CA LYS A 111 0.72 14.48 15.19
C LYS A 111 1.95 13.63 14.95
N HIS A 112 2.37 13.55 13.71
CA HIS A 112 3.55 12.80 13.31
C HIS A 112 4.16 13.41 12.05
N SER A 113 5.35 12.98 11.68
CA SER A 113 5.94 13.28 10.39
C SER A 113 6.29 12.01 9.66
N PHE A 114 6.43 12.10 8.36
CA PHE A 114 7.00 11.06 7.52
C PHE A 114 7.93 11.66 6.46
N VAL A 115 8.82 10.84 5.95
CA VAL A 115 9.75 11.23 4.89
C VAL A 115 9.32 10.62 3.58
N GLN A 116 9.30 11.41 2.52
CA GLN A 116 9.11 10.96 1.14
C GLN A 116 10.43 11.04 0.38
N ILE A 117 10.79 9.97 -0.30
CA ILE A 117 11.80 9.89 -1.35
C ILE A 117 11.16 9.36 -2.62
N THR A 118 11.77 9.63 -3.77
CA THR A 118 11.24 9.18 -5.07
C THR A 118 12.34 9.19 -6.13
N ASP A 119 12.11 8.48 -7.23
CA ASP A 119 12.93 8.56 -8.44
C ASP A 119 14.44 8.43 -8.16
N THR A 120 14.79 7.42 -7.37
CA THR A 120 16.19 7.15 -7.02
C THR A 120 16.98 6.55 -8.17
N GLU A 121 16.30 5.95 -9.14
CA GLU A 121 16.83 5.44 -10.41
C GLU A 121 18.17 4.69 -10.25
N VAL A 122 18.21 3.74 -9.32
CA VAL A 122 19.43 2.99 -8.99
C VAL A 122 19.82 2.06 -10.12
N THR A 123 20.99 2.28 -10.68
CA THR A 123 21.49 1.47 -11.81
C THR A 123 22.65 0.55 -11.47
N GLY A 124 23.40 0.81 -10.41
CA GLY A 124 24.57 -0.01 -10.10
C GLY A 124 25.19 0.20 -8.73
N GLY A 125 24.74 1.18 -7.97
CA GLY A 125 25.23 1.46 -6.62
C GLY A 125 24.37 2.52 -5.97
N MET A 126 24.48 2.63 -4.65
CA MET A 126 23.74 3.64 -3.87
C MET A 126 24.58 4.88 -3.68
N GLY A 127 23.98 6.05 -3.86
CA GLY A 127 24.62 7.34 -3.63
C GLY A 127 24.81 7.66 -2.14
N ARG A 128 25.58 8.71 -1.86
CA ARG A 128 25.81 9.23 -0.50
C ARG A 128 24.51 9.63 0.22
N TRP A 129 23.47 9.96 -0.55
CA TRP A 129 22.16 10.32 -0.04
C TRP A 129 21.58 9.29 0.96
N VAL A 130 21.96 8.00 0.85
CA VAL A 130 21.52 6.95 1.80
C VAL A 130 21.96 7.28 3.22
N THR A 131 23.25 7.63 3.39
CA THR A 131 23.80 7.99 4.71
C THR A 131 23.17 9.27 5.25
N ASP A 132 22.96 10.26 4.38
CA ASP A 132 22.34 11.53 4.77
C ASP A 132 20.87 11.30 5.19
N LEU A 133 20.12 10.44 4.46
CA LEU A 133 18.77 10.04 4.80
C LEU A 133 18.70 9.28 6.12
N GLN A 134 19.60 8.30 6.34
CA GLN A 134 19.69 7.55 7.61
C GLN A 134 19.93 8.48 8.79
N GLN A 135 20.89 9.40 8.66
CA GLN A 135 21.18 10.39 9.71
C GLN A 135 19.97 11.29 10.01
N TYR A 136 19.24 11.69 8.97
CA TYR A 136 18.01 12.47 9.14
C TYR A 136 16.94 11.68 9.88
N ILE A 137 16.67 10.44 9.47
CA ILE A 137 15.69 9.57 10.11
C ILE A 137 16.07 9.29 11.58
N ASP A 138 17.35 9.08 11.83
CA ASP A 138 17.86 8.85 13.20
C ASP A 138 17.66 10.07 14.11
N ASN A 139 17.77 11.26 13.59
CA ASN A 139 17.58 12.50 14.35
C ASN A 139 16.11 12.86 14.54
N GLU A 140 15.32 12.82 13.48
CA GLU A 140 13.93 13.32 13.46
C GLU A 140 12.90 12.25 13.86
N LYS A 141 13.28 10.96 13.80
CA LYS A 141 12.42 9.81 14.14
C LYS A 141 11.01 9.87 13.50
N PRO A 142 10.91 10.00 12.16
CA PRO A 142 9.63 10.04 11.48
C PRO A 142 8.83 8.75 11.75
N ALA A 143 7.51 8.82 11.59
CA ALA A 143 6.64 7.66 11.74
C ALA A 143 6.93 6.58 10.68
N PHE A 144 7.33 6.99 9.49
CA PHE A 144 7.70 6.09 8.40
C PHE A 144 8.48 6.83 7.30
N LEU A 145 9.12 6.06 6.44
CA LEU A 145 9.67 6.46 5.16
C LEU A 145 8.79 5.88 4.04
N ILE A 146 8.52 6.66 2.99
CA ILE A 146 7.89 6.16 1.78
C ILE A 146 8.71 6.51 0.55
N HIS A 147 8.90 5.52 -0.33
CA HIS A 147 9.44 5.70 -1.67
C HIS A 147 8.29 5.69 -2.68
N THR A 148 8.11 6.80 -3.40
CA THR A 148 7.00 6.95 -4.34
C THR A 148 7.32 6.52 -5.77
N GLY A 149 8.16 5.48 -5.94
CA GLY A 149 8.38 4.80 -7.23
C GLY A 149 9.60 5.26 -8.00
N ASP A 150 9.88 4.57 -9.10
CA ASP A 150 11.10 4.67 -9.90
C ASP A 150 12.37 4.43 -9.06
N ILE A 151 12.34 3.29 -8.39
CA ILE A 151 13.51 2.70 -7.72
C ILE A 151 14.53 2.31 -8.80
N CYS A 152 14.03 1.84 -9.90
CA CYS A 152 14.58 1.50 -11.18
C CYS A 152 15.41 0.24 -11.28
N TYR A 153 15.18 -0.26 -12.44
CA TYR A 153 15.58 -1.43 -13.24
C TYR A 153 15.97 -2.66 -12.42
N GLU A 154 16.08 -3.80 -13.07
CA GLU A 154 16.32 -5.09 -12.41
C GLU A 154 17.45 -5.08 -11.36
N PRO A 155 18.67 -4.55 -11.63
CA PRO A 155 19.72 -4.52 -10.62
C PRO A 155 19.40 -3.53 -9.49
N GLY A 156 18.83 -2.37 -9.83
CA GLY A 156 18.52 -1.31 -8.89
C GLY A 156 17.48 -1.71 -7.85
N LEU A 157 16.41 -2.38 -8.27
CA LEU A 157 15.39 -2.91 -7.37
C LEU A 157 16.00 -3.81 -6.29
N THR A 158 16.87 -4.74 -6.68
CA THR A 158 17.52 -5.66 -5.74
C THR A 158 18.49 -4.94 -4.80
N ILE A 159 19.33 -4.03 -5.34
CA ILE A 159 20.30 -3.26 -4.56
C ILE A 159 19.59 -2.36 -3.56
N HIS A 160 18.57 -1.62 -4.02
CA HIS A 160 17.81 -0.71 -3.18
C HIS A 160 17.14 -1.43 -2.01
N ASN A 161 16.49 -2.57 -2.27
CA ASN A 161 15.83 -3.35 -1.22
C ASN A 161 16.78 -3.83 -0.11
N GLN A 162 18.07 -4.07 -0.44
CA GLN A 162 19.08 -4.44 0.55
C GLN A 162 19.55 -3.27 1.40
N VAL A 163 19.46 -2.04 0.90
CA VAL A 163 20.04 -0.85 1.52
C VAL A 163 18.99 0.05 2.16
N VAL A 164 17.81 0.19 1.53
CA VAL A 164 16.70 0.97 2.07
C VAL A 164 15.56 0.02 2.43
N ASN A 165 15.40 -0.25 3.69
CA ASN A 165 14.34 -1.10 4.25
C ASN A 165 14.15 -0.77 5.74
N ALA A 166 13.14 -1.35 6.37
CA ALA A 166 12.80 -1.04 7.75
C ALA A 166 13.94 -1.31 8.76
N GLN A 167 14.81 -2.29 8.50
CA GLN A 167 15.92 -2.61 9.39
C GLN A 167 17.07 -1.60 9.27
N THR A 168 17.38 -1.16 8.04
CA THR A 168 18.48 -0.23 7.78
C THR A 168 18.11 1.23 8.09
N MET A 169 16.81 1.56 8.03
CA MET A 169 16.28 2.92 8.27
C MET A 169 15.72 3.10 9.69
N ASP A 170 15.70 2.07 10.51
CA ASP A 170 15.13 2.09 11.87
C ASP A 170 13.73 2.74 11.92
N CYS A 171 12.94 2.56 10.86
CA CYS A 171 11.53 2.96 10.81
C CYS A 171 10.77 2.12 9.77
N PRO A 172 9.43 2.04 9.83
CA PRO A 172 8.64 1.45 8.76
C PRO A 172 8.97 2.08 7.41
N VAL A 173 9.16 1.25 6.36
CA VAL A 173 9.42 1.71 5.00
C VAL A 173 8.36 1.14 4.07
N TYR A 174 7.73 2.02 3.30
CA TYR A 174 6.70 1.69 2.34
C TYR A 174 7.14 2.09 0.92
N TYR A 175 6.53 1.47 -0.10
CA TYR A 175 6.94 1.65 -1.49
C TYR A 175 5.72 1.76 -2.42
N CYS A 176 5.76 2.71 -3.36
CA CYS A 176 4.95 2.67 -4.57
C CYS A 176 5.78 2.06 -5.70
N ILE A 177 5.12 1.41 -6.65
CA ILE A 177 5.76 0.99 -7.89
C ILE A 177 5.74 2.15 -8.88
N GLY A 178 6.89 2.42 -9.55
CA GLY A 178 7.01 3.38 -10.64
C GLY A 178 6.98 2.70 -12.02
N ASN A 179 6.96 3.50 -13.08
CA ASN A 179 6.88 2.99 -14.45
C ASN A 179 8.15 2.24 -14.89
N HIS A 180 9.31 2.64 -14.38
CA HIS A 180 10.58 1.95 -14.63
C HIS A 180 10.84 0.76 -13.70
N ASP A 181 10.00 0.56 -12.69
CA ASP A 181 10.00 -0.63 -11.83
C ASP A 181 9.20 -1.79 -12.45
N LEU A 182 8.44 -1.53 -13.52
CA LEU A 182 7.76 -2.53 -14.34
C LEU A 182 8.78 -3.18 -15.29
N VAL A 183 9.58 -4.09 -14.74
CA VAL A 183 10.70 -4.69 -15.42
C VAL A 183 10.34 -6.00 -16.12
N LYS A 184 11.27 -6.57 -16.86
CA LYS A 184 11.10 -7.81 -17.61
C LYS A 184 10.77 -9.00 -16.68
N GLY A 185 9.69 -9.74 -17.02
CA GLY A 185 9.20 -10.92 -16.29
C GLY A 185 8.05 -11.58 -17.04
N ASN A 186 7.26 -12.38 -16.36
CA ASN A 186 5.98 -12.89 -16.90
C ASN A 186 4.95 -11.74 -17.00
N TYR A 187 5.09 -10.73 -16.18
CA TYR A 187 4.35 -9.46 -16.16
C TYR A 187 5.25 -8.39 -15.51
N GLY A 188 4.97 -7.13 -15.75
CA GLY A 188 5.88 -6.02 -15.43
C GLY A 188 6.24 -5.92 -13.94
N GLU A 189 5.29 -6.13 -13.05
CA GLU A 189 5.48 -6.01 -11.60
C GLU A 189 6.04 -7.28 -10.92
N GLU A 190 6.35 -8.36 -11.64
CA GLU A 190 6.73 -9.65 -11.03
C GLU A 190 7.97 -9.56 -10.12
N LEU A 191 9.02 -8.88 -10.56
CA LEU A 191 10.23 -8.70 -9.76
C LEU A 191 9.97 -7.77 -8.58
N TYR A 192 9.31 -6.64 -8.81
CA TYR A 192 8.92 -5.71 -7.75
C TYR A 192 8.16 -6.45 -6.64
N GLU A 193 7.11 -7.20 -6.99
CA GLU A 193 6.31 -7.96 -6.03
C GLU A 193 7.13 -8.99 -5.24
N SER A 194 8.15 -9.58 -5.86
CA SER A 194 9.02 -10.54 -5.18
C SER A 194 9.92 -9.89 -4.11
N LEU A 195 10.23 -8.60 -4.26
CA LEU A 195 11.13 -7.84 -3.38
C LEU A 195 10.38 -6.96 -2.37
N TYR A 196 9.29 -6.34 -2.79
CA TYR A 196 8.57 -5.30 -2.04
C TYR A 196 7.13 -5.67 -1.68
N GLY A 197 6.59 -6.75 -2.24
CA GLY A 197 5.22 -7.22 -1.96
C GLY A 197 4.16 -6.57 -2.84
N PRO A 198 2.92 -6.43 -2.34
CA PRO A 198 1.79 -5.97 -3.14
C PRO A 198 1.99 -4.54 -3.66
N THR A 199 1.54 -4.28 -4.87
CA THR A 199 1.64 -2.97 -5.52
C THR A 199 0.57 -1.98 -5.06
N TRP A 200 -0.49 -2.44 -4.39
CA TRP A 200 -1.47 -1.59 -3.71
C TRP A 200 -1.83 -2.16 -2.34
N TYR A 201 -1.91 -1.29 -1.38
CA TYR A 201 -2.20 -1.61 0.02
C TYR A 201 -2.48 -0.34 0.82
N SER A 202 -2.87 -0.50 2.08
CA SER A 202 -3.11 0.61 3.02
C SER A 202 -2.47 0.34 4.38
N PHE A 203 -2.28 1.42 5.16
CA PHE A 203 -1.82 1.36 6.55
C PHE A 203 -2.30 2.60 7.31
N ASP A 204 -2.35 2.52 8.63
CA ASP A 204 -2.82 3.61 9.49
C ASP A 204 -1.72 4.13 10.40
N ILE A 205 -1.59 5.46 10.50
CA ILE A 205 -0.79 6.14 11.52
C ILE A 205 -1.66 7.20 12.19
N GLY A 206 -1.76 7.15 13.51
CA GLY A 206 -2.62 8.06 14.27
C GLY A 206 -4.08 7.99 13.82
N ASN A 207 -4.62 9.08 13.26
CA ASN A 207 -5.97 9.14 12.68
C ASN A 207 -5.94 9.29 11.14
N VAL A 208 -4.86 8.85 10.51
CA VAL A 208 -4.71 8.92 9.05
C VAL A 208 -4.70 7.53 8.45
N HIS A 209 -5.49 7.35 7.41
CA HIS A 209 -5.45 6.20 6.52
C HIS A 209 -4.59 6.54 5.32
N TYR A 210 -3.50 5.85 5.17
CA TYR A 210 -2.56 5.99 4.06
C TYR A 210 -2.84 4.90 3.04
N VAL A 211 -2.96 5.28 1.79
CA VAL A 211 -3.24 4.36 0.69
C VAL A 211 -2.13 4.46 -0.35
N VAL A 212 -1.56 3.33 -0.69
CA VAL A 212 -0.62 3.18 -1.81
C VAL A 212 -1.37 2.59 -2.99
N THR A 213 -1.27 3.25 -4.14
CA THR A 213 -1.86 2.80 -5.40
C THR A 213 -0.77 2.63 -6.46
N PRO A 214 -0.92 1.68 -7.41
CA PRO A 214 0.09 1.44 -8.42
C PRO A 214 -0.09 2.37 -9.63
N ILE A 215 1.00 2.56 -10.38
CA ILE A 215 0.93 3.06 -11.75
C ILE A 215 0.50 1.93 -12.68
N ASP A 216 -0.26 2.21 -13.73
CA ASP A 216 -0.85 1.21 -14.63
C ASP A 216 -0.17 1.12 -16.01
N HIS A 217 0.90 1.88 -16.21
CA HIS A 217 1.69 1.90 -17.44
C HIS A 217 3.17 2.06 -17.11
N GLY A 218 4.04 1.62 -18.00
CA GLY A 218 5.48 1.71 -17.82
C GLY A 218 6.23 0.88 -18.85
N ASP A 219 7.46 0.50 -18.54
CA ASP A 219 8.37 -0.18 -19.47
C ASP A 219 7.86 -1.56 -19.90
N ASN A 220 7.10 -2.24 -19.03
CA ASN A 220 6.43 -3.50 -19.36
C ASN A 220 4.97 -3.47 -18.88
N PRO A 221 4.09 -4.24 -19.54
CA PRO A 221 2.67 -4.26 -19.19
C PRO A 221 2.43 -4.89 -17.81
N THR A 222 1.47 -4.33 -17.10
CA THR A 222 1.00 -4.83 -15.81
C THR A 222 0.03 -6.01 -15.97
N ASN A 223 -0.06 -6.86 -14.95
CA ASN A 223 -1.08 -7.90 -14.84
C ASN A 223 -2.32 -7.45 -14.06
N TYR A 224 -2.41 -6.20 -13.69
CA TYR A 224 -3.59 -5.57 -13.10
C TYR A 224 -4.13 -4.47 -14.02
N THR A 225 -5.35 -4.06 -13.75
CA THR A 225 -6.05 -2.98 -14.46
C THR A 225 -6.48 -1.90 -13.47
N GLN A 226 -6.77 -0.70 -13.96
CA GLN A 226 -7.36 0.36 -13.13
C GLN A 226 -8.68 -0.08 -12.48
N ARG A 227 -9.43 -1.00 -13.13
CA ARG A 227 -10.66 -1.58 -12.58
C ARG A 227 -10.37 -2.46 -11.34
N ASP A 228 -9.29 -3.21 -11.33
CA ASP A 228 -8.88 -4.01 -10.17
C ASP A 228 -8.57 -3.09 -8.99
N VAL A 229 -7.79 -2.04 -9.24
CA VAL A 229 -7.44 -1.00 -8.24
C VAL A 229 -8.70 -0.29 -7.72
N TYR A 230 -9.61 0.12 -8.61
CA TYR A 230 -10.89 0.75 -8.23
C TYR A 230 -11.71 -0.15 -7.29
N ASN A 231 -11.87 -1.41 -7.66
CA ASN A 231 -12.67 -2.34 -6.89
C ASN A 231 -12.10 -2.56 -5.48
N TRP A 232 -10.78 -2.70 -5.37
CA TRP A 232 -10.11 -2.78 -4.08
C TRP A 232 -10.25 -1.48 -3.27
N LEU A 233 -9.95 -0.32 -3.86
CA LEU A 233 -10.09 0.99 -3.21
C LEU A 233 -11.50 1.21 -2.64
N LYS A 234 -12.53 0.87 -3.42
CA LYS A 234 -13.91 0.97 -2.98
C LYS A 234 -14.18 0.12 -1.75
N ASN A 235 -13.65 -1.11 -1.71
CA ASN A 235 -13.83 -2.01 -0.58
C ASN A 235 -13.02 -1.57 0.65
N ASP A 236 -11.81 -1.09 0.45
CA ASP A 236 -10.93 -0.59 1.51
C ASP A 236 -11.51 0.67 2.17
N LEU A 237 -11.82 1.69 1.37
CA LEU A 237 -12.35 2.96 1.84
C LEU A 237 -13.76 2.86 2.45
N ALA A 238 -14.52 1.81 2.13
CA ALA A 238 -15.82 1.56 2.77
C ALA A 238 -15.69 1.17 4.25
N LEU A 239 -14.50 0.75 4.69
CA LEU A 239 -14.25 0.29 6.06
C LEU A 239 -13.56 1.31 6.96
N ILE A 240 -13.05 2.43 6.42
CA ILE A 240 -12.43 3.49 7.22
C ILE A 240 -13.48 4.29 8.01
N LYS A 241 -13.03 4.97 9.05
CA LYS A 241 -13.91 5.86 9.83
C LYS A 241 -14.16 7.16 9.05
N LYS A 242 -15.36 7.73 9.21
CA LYS A 242 -15.75 8.95 8.49
C LYS A 242 -14.86 10.17 8.78
N ASP A 243 -14.32 10.25 9.99
CA ASP A 243 -13.44 11.34 10.44
C ASP A 243 -11.95 11.03 10.23
N GLN A 244 -11.60 9.81 9.81
CA GLN A 244 -10.23 9.42 9.51
C GLN A 244 -9.72 10.19 8.28
N ALA A 245 -8.58 10.85 8.41
CA ALA A 245 -7.96 11.55 7.30
C ALA A 245 -7.46 10.54 6.26
N LEU A 246 -7.46 10.93 4.99
CA LEU A 246 -6.99 10.11 3.87
C LEU A 246 -5.82 10.81 3.18
N ILE A 247 -4.72 10.08 2.99
CA ILE A 247 -3.57 10.50 2.18
C ILE A 247 -3.27 9.39 1.18
N LEU A 248 -3.10 9.78 -0.10
CA LEU A 248 -2.88 8.88 -1.22
C LEU A 248 -1.44 9.00 -1.71
N PHE A 249 -0.81 7.86 -1.97
CA PHE A 249 0.49 7.76 -2.61
C PHE A 249 0.37 7.01 -3.93
N ASN A 250 1.04 7.51 -4.94
CA ASN A 250 1.23 6.88 -6.24
C ASN A 250 2.58 7.34 -6.78
N HIS A 251 3.08 6.72 -7.84
CA HIS A 251 4.26 7.23 -8.51
C HIS A 251 3.96 8.45 -9.37
N ASP A 252 2.91 8.41 -10.17
CA ASP A 252 2.43 9.56 -10.96
C ASP A 252 1.19 10.20 -10.33
N LEU A 253 0.77 11.34 -10.85
CA LEU A 253 -0.44 12.02 -10.41
C LEU A 253 -1.67 11.11 -10.61
N PHE A 254 -2.17 10.58 -9.50
CA PHE A 254 -3.23 9.55 -9.52
C PHE A 254 -4.56 10.05 -10.06
N THR A 255 -4.84 11.33 -9.92
CA THR A 255 -6.07 11.93 -10.44
C THR A 255 -5.73 13.04 -11.44
N PRO A 256 -6.18 12.93 -12.70
CA PRO A 256 -5.84 13.89 -13.74
C PRO A 256 -6.22 15.33 -13.36
N ASN A 257 -5.36 16.28 -13.69
CA ASN A 257 -5.61 17.72 -13.51
C ASN A 257 -6.05 18.13 -12.10
N ASP A 258 -5.56 17.44 -11.07
CA ASP A 258 -5.94 17.68 -9.67
C ASP A 258 -7.47 17.60 -9.46
N SER A 259 -8.13 16.74 -10.20
CA SER A 259 -9.59 16.57 -10.11
C SER A 259 -10.02 15.89 -8.82
N PHE A 260 -9.11 15.16 -8.18
CA PHE A 260 -9.37 14.25 -7.05
C PHE A 260 -10.42 13.19 -7.36
N VAL A 261 -10.60 12.88 -8.63
CA VAL A 261 -11.48 11.82 -9.11
C VAL A 261 -10.65 10.77 -9.82
N PHE A 262 -10.57 9.59 -9.23
CA PHE A 262 -10.01 8.41 -9.89
C PHE A 262 -11.05 7.82 -10.84
N LYS A 263 -10.65 7.63 -12.08
CA LYS A 263 -11.51 7.09 -13.14
C LYS A 263 -10.92 5.79 -13.67
N ALA A 264 -11.52 4.67 -13.30
CA ALA A 264 -11.13 3.37 -13.87
C ALA A 264 -11.72 3.17 -15.28
N ASP A 265 -12.94 3.66 -15.50
CA ASP A 265 -13.65 3.77 -16.78
C ASP A 265 -14.86 4.70 -16.63
N ASP A 266 -15.74 4.79 -17.66
CA ASP A 266 -16.85 5.74 -17.64
C ASP A 266 -17.87 5.51 -16.52
N ASP A 267 -18.04 4.26 -16.09
CA ASP A 267 -19.01 3.86 -15.07
C ASP A 267 -18.40 3.71 -13.66
N HIS A 268 -17.05 3.77 -13.53
CA HIS A 268 -16.34 3.50 -12.29
C HIS A 268 -15.44 4.67 -11.91
N LEU A 269 -16.07 5.58 -11.17
CA LEU A 269 -15.46 6.82 -10.66
C LEU A 269 -15.41 6.77 -9.14
N LEU A 270 -14.32 7.22 -8.56
CA LEU A 270 -14.16 7.41 -7.12
C LEU A 270 -13.72 8.84 -6.85
N ASP A 271 -14.60 9.64 -6.24
CA ASP A 271 -14.32 11.03 -5.88
C ASP A 271 -13.74 11.08 -4.46
N PHE A 272 -12.45 11.33 -4.35
CA PHE A 272 -11.75 11.43 -3.08
C PHE A 272 -12.16 12.64 -2.23
N ARG A 273 -12.84 13.64 -2.80
CA ARG A 273 -13.42 14.77 -2.05
C ARG A 273 -14.61 14.36 -1.18
N SER A 274 -15.18 13.17 -1.43
CA SER A 274 -16.23 12.58 -0.59
C SER A 274 -15.70 12.00 0.74
N PHE A 275 -14.37 11.89 0.88
CA PHE A 275 -13.68 11.46 2.08
C PHE A 275 -12.97 12.64 2.77
N ASN A 276 -12.42 12.43 3.95
CA ASN A 276 -11.59 13.43 4.64
C ASN A 276 -10.18 13.48 4.04
N THR A 277 -10.09 13.59 2.72
CA THR A 277 -8.82 13.60 1.97
C THR A 277 -8.00 14.84 2.28
N LYS A 278 -6.71 14.65 2.54
CA LYS A 278 -5.74 15.71 2.87
C LYS A 278 -4.70 15.91 1.79
N ALA A 279 -4.25 14.84 1.16
CA ALA A 279 -3.22 14.95 0.13
C ALA A 279 -3.25 13.79 -0.87
N GLN A 280 -2.73 14.04 -2.06
CA GLN A 280 -2.14 13.09 -2.99
C GLN A 280 -0.67 13.45 -3.20
N ILE A 281 0.20 12.45 -3.09
CA ILE A 281 1.65 12.63 -3.04
C ILE A 281 2.29 11.68 -4.04
N TYR A 282 3.20 12.20 -4.89
CA TYR A 282 3.76 11.48 -6.02
C TYR A 282 5.18 11.92 -6.36
N GLY A 283 5.82 11.28 -7.33
CA GLY A 283 7.12 11.59 -7.90
C GLY A 283 7.08 11.78 -9.42
N HIS A 284 7.81 10.96 -10.18
CA HIS A 284 7.74 10.80 -11.63
C HIS A 284 8.14 12.04 -12.45
N MET A 285 7.68 13.22 -12.07
CA MET A 285 7.86 14.45 -12.85
C MET A 285 9.21 15.11 -12.62
N HIS A 286 10.04 14.64 -11.70
CA HIS A 286 11.36 15.16 -11.38
C HIS A 286 11.35 16.68 -11.12
N TYR A 287 10.35 17.18 -10.39
CA TYR A 287 10.30 18.57 -9.95
C TYR A 287 9.60 18.70 -8.59
N ASN A 288 9.85 19.81 -7.91
CA ASN A 288 9.16 20.12 -6.66
C ASN A 288 7.88 20.92 -6.94
N TYR A 289 6.75 20.35 -6.51
CA TYR A 289 5.44 20.99 -6.68
C TYR A 289 4.59 20.81 -5.44
N VAL A 290 3.99 21.88 -4.98
CA VAL A 290 3.01 21.84 -3.89
C VAL A 290 1.86 22.77 -4.23
N ARG A 291 0.66 22.23 -4.27
CA ARG A 291 -0.57 22.99 -4.49
C ARG A 291 -1.61 22.61 -3.45
N ASN A 292 -2.33 23.59 -2.94
CA ASN A 292 -3.49 23.38 -2.07
C ASN A 292 -4.76 23.77 -2.83
N GLN A 293 -5.72 22.87 -2.89
CA GLN A 293 -7.04 23.10 -3.48
C GLN A 293 -8.10 22.77 -2.45
N ASN A 294 -8.68 23.79 -1.82
CA ASN A 294 -9.74 23.65 -0.84
C ASN A 294 -9.39 22.72 0.34
N GLY A 295 -8.13 22.74 0.79
CA GLY A 295 -7.64 21.93 1.90
C GLY A 295 -7.08 20.57 1.51
N ILE A 296 -7.09 20.20 0.23
CA ILE A 296 -6.42 19.01 -0.29
C ILE A 296 -5.13 19.41 -0.98
N TYR A 297 -4.02 18.80 -0.58
CA TYR A 297 -2.70 19.06 -1.16
C TYR A 297 -2.39 18.09 -2.30
N THR A 298 -1.81 18.62 -3.37
CA THR A 298 -1.12 17.84 -4.40
C THR A 298 0.37 18.13 -4.25
N ILE A 299 1.17 17.09 -4.01
CA ILE A 299 2.59 17.20 -3.68
C ILE A 299 3.39 16.30 -4.62
N CYS A 300 4.31 16.89 -5.39
CA CYS A 300 5.33 16.19 -6.14
C CYS A 300 6.71 16.51 -5.56
N THR A 301 7.57 15.49 -5.47
CA THR A 301 8.96 15.65 -5.02
C THR A 301 9.90 15.28 -6.16
N ASP A 302 11.02 15.97 -6.25
CA ASP A 302 12.05 15.72 -7.25
C ASP A 302 12.92 14.49 -6.94
N THR A 303 13.87 14.17 -7.82
CA THR A 303 14.75 13.02 -7.65
C THR A 303 15.75 13.25 -6.52
N LEU A 304 15.94 12.23 -5.70
CA LEU A 304 16.82 12.31 -4.54
C LEU A 304 18.31 12.37 -4.90
N ASP A 305 18.72 11.79 -6.02
CA ASP A 305 20.13 11.70 -6.43
C ASP A 305 20.56 12.82 -7.40
N LYS A 306 19.68 13.17 -8.35
CA LYS A 306 20.02 14.05 -9.48
C LYS A 306 19.49 15.48 -9.34
N GLY A 307 18.53 15.72 -8.46
CA GLY A 307 17.77 16.96 -8.40
C GLY A 307 16.71 17.06 -9.48
N GLY A 308 15.96 18.16 -9.47
CA GLY A 308 14.81 18.35 -10.33
C GLY A 308 15.14 18.90 -11.73
N ILE A 309 14.28 18.62 -12.71
CA ILE A 309 14.32 19.26 -14.04
C ILE A 309 14.03 20.76 -13.98
N ASP A 310 13.48 21.23 -12.88
CA ASP A 310 13.23 22.63 -12.54
C ASP A 310 14.47 23.30 -11.91
N HIS A 311 15.63 22.63 -11.95
CA HIS A 311 16.89 23.05 -11.34
C HIS A 311 16.87 23.10 -9.80
N SER A 312 15.89 22.45 -9.15
CA SER A 312 15.95 22.25 -7.71
C SER A 312 17.09 21.30 -7.34
N PRO A 313 17.74 21.48 -6.19
CA PRO A 313 18.79 20.56 -5.74
C PRO A 313 18.18 19.22 -5.36
N SER A 314 19.01 18.16 -5.41
CA SER A 314 18.66 16.83 -4.86
C SER A 314 18.08 16.94 -3.46
N SER A 315 16.92 16.38 -3.23
CA SER A 315 16.22 16.52 -1.95
C SER A 315 15.31 15.35 -1.64
N PHE A 316 14.97 15.21 -0.38
CA PHE A 316 13.83 14.44 0.11
C PHE A 316 12.88 15.39 0.88
N ARG A 317 11.68 14.95 1.10
CA ARG A 317 10.65 15.79 1.73
C ARG A 317 10.21 15.21 3.06
N GLU A 318 10.26 16.03 4.12
CA GLU A 318 9.51 15.75 5.36
C GLU A 318 8.12 16.36 5.26
N ILE A 319 7.10 15.57 5.57
CA ILE A 319 5.71 16.01 5.65
C ILE A 319 5.23 15.86 7.09
N LYS A 320 4.78 16.97 7.70
CA LYS A 320 4.22 17.00 9.05
C LYS A 320 2.70 16.95 8.99
N VAL A 321 2.13 16.03 9.72
CA VAL A 321 0.69 15.75 9.76
C VAL A 321 0.13 16.07 11.14
N ASP A 322 -1.01 16.77 11.16
CA ASP A 322 -1.81 17.08 12.36
C ASP A 322 -3.27 16.72 12.04
N ALA A 323 -3.70 15.47 12.28
CA ALA A 323 -5.00 14.91 11.86
C ALA A 323 -5.81 14.27 13.00
#